data_6517cff67e684cdc42f3ddf1feb65912
#
_entry.id   6517cff67e684cdc42f3ddf1feb65912
#
_cell.length_a   1.000
_cell.length_b   1.000
_cell.length_c   1.000
_cell.angle_alpha   90.00
_cell.angle_beta   90.00
_cell.angle_gamma   90.00
#
_symmetry.space_group_name_H-M   'P 1'
#
loop_
_entity.id
_entity.type
_entity.pdbx_description
1 polymer ?
#
loop_
_entity_poly.entity_id
_entity_poly.type
_entity_poly.pdbx_seq_one_letter_code
_entity_poly.pdbx_strand_id
1 'polypeptide(L)'
;MPKLPFGPILRLSLRAQREIWLLLVFGILGCFAAHAQAQRPKIFGISSVQISVTDYCKSIDFYDGVLGRTRDDQRDCPPPGQVDKYLSITFHIPSGQDLSLESHGKPNPYKLVNNFDFVIDDASALLQYLKSQGVEANYADHYGTRVMAQDPEGHRITFIEYKGPTRQDQHSMLTGEPRRIIHVGFIVWNQTAMEHFYKDILGFHVYWRGGMKDGQTDWVDLQVPDGTDWIEFMLNVPPDADEHTLGVMNHVAIGVSDVRAAANQLEKAGVKLAEPPQIGRDGKWQLNLYDPDFTRVEIMEFAPVEKPCCSEYTGPHPKP
;
A
#
# COMPACT_ATOMS: atom_id res chain seq x y z
N MET A 1 38.45 -45.24 -64.28
CA MET A 1 38.05 -44.75 -63.00
C MET A 1 39.19 -43.93 -62.36
N PRO A 2 39.13 -42.63 -62.27
CA PRO A 2 40.18 -41.82 -61.70
C PRO A 2 40.05 -41.78 -60.16
N LYS A 3 41.21 -41.98 -59.50
CA LYS A 3 41.33 -41.86 -58.04
C LYS A 3 41.38 -40.37 -57.62
N LEU A 4 40.51 -39.97 -56.68
CA LEU A 4 40.51 -38.67 -56.08
C LEU A 4 41.72 -38.55 -55.10
N PRO A 5 42.43 -37.43 -55.08
CA PRO A 5 43.53 -37.24 -54.10
C PRO A 5 42.94 -36.83 -52.75
N PHE A 6 43.39 -37.51 -51.68
CA PHE A 6 43.16 -37.09 -50.30
C PHE A 6 44.04 -35.86 -50.03
N GLY A 7 43.38 -34.74 -49.70
CA GLY A 7 44.05 -33.53 -49.21
C GLY A 7 44.60 -33.71 -47.80
N PRO A 8 45.63 -32.94 -47.38
CA PRO A 8 46.28 -33.08 -46.08
C PRO A 8 45.33 -32.62 -44.94
N ILE A 9 45.15 -33.51 -43.97
CA ILE A 9 44.45 -33.20 -42.74
C ILE A 9 45.36 -32.26 -41.94
N LEU A 10 44.98 -31.00 -41.78
CA LEU A 10 45.68 -30.02 -40.98
C LEU A 10 45.56 -30.43 -39.50
N ARG A 11 46.64 -31.03 -38.96
CA ARG A 11 46.71 -31.28 -37.52
C ARG A 11 47.15 -29.98 -36.82
N LEU A 12 46.19 -29.31 -36.18
CA LEU A 12 46.52 -28.20 -35.26
C LEU A 12 47.48 -28.67 -34.16
N SER A 13 48.53 -27.92 -33.92
CA SER A 13 49.52 -28.23 -32.87
C SER A 13 48.81 -28.26 -31.50
N LEU A 14 49.32 -29.10 -30.56
CA LEU A 14 48.79 -29.20 -29.20
C LEU A 14 48.77 -27.83 -28.48
N ARG A 15 49.62 -26.90 -28.88
CA ARG A 15 49.63 -25.53 -28.36
C ARG A 15 48.43 -24.70 -28.85
N ALA A 16 48.09 -24.81 -30.14
CA ALA A 16 46.94 -24.12 -30.71
C ALA A 16 45.60 -24.68 -30.16
N GLN A 17 45.52 -25.98 -29.91
CA GLN A 17 44.35 -26.60 -29.26
C GLN A 17 44.17 -26.11 -27.81
N ARG A 18 45.27 -25.93 -27.08
CA ARG A 18 45.25 -25.44 -25.69
C ARG A 18 44.78 -23.97 -25.60
N GLU A 19 45.20 -23.14 -26.52
CA GLU A 19 44.79 -21.73 -26.61
C GLU A 19 43.29 -21.60 -26.97
N ILE A 20 42.78 -22.42 -27.89
CA ILE A 20 41.38 -22.47 -28.27
C ILE A 20 40.49 -22.94 -27.09
N TRP A 21 40.94 -23.96 -26.34
CA TRP A 21 40.24 -24.42 -25.14
C TRP A 21 40.21 -23.37 -24.03
N LEU A 22 41.28 -22.60 -23.81
CA LEU A 22 41.33 -21.50 -22.85
C LEU A 22 40.39 -20.38 -23.24
N LEU A 23 40.33 -20.01 -24.53
CA LEU A 23 39.38 -18.99 -25.02
C LEU A 23 37.94 -19.44 -24.94
N LEU A 24 37.62 -20.71 -25.18
CA LEU A 24 36.29 -21.26 -25.00
C LEU A 24 35.86 -21.33 -23.54
N VAL A 25 36.76 -21.70 -22.62
CA VAL A 25 36.46 -21.75 -21.18
C VAL A 25 36.31 -20.35 -20.62
N PHE A 26 37.10 -19.37 -21.03
CA PHE A 26 36.90 -17.97 -20.63
C PHE A 26 35.67 -17.34 -21.27
N GLY A 27 35.31 -17.71 -22.49
CA GLY A 27 34.08 -17.27 -23.15
C GLY A 27 32.82 -17.82 -22.48
N ILE A 28 32.84 -19.04 -21.98
CA ILE A 28 31.72 -19.68 -21.25
C ILE A 28 31.63 -19.16 -19.82
N LEU A 29 32.72 -18.86 -19.14
CA LEU A 29 32.73 -18.23 -17.82
C LEU A 29 32.30 -16.75 -17.85
N GLY A 30 32.50 -16.05 -18.97
CA GLY A 30 32.06 -14.68 -19.16
C GLY A 30 30.53 -14.52 -19.41
N CYS A 31 29.84 -15.58 -19.83
CA CYS A 31 28.38 -15.55 -20.07
C CYS A 31 27.54 -15.91 -18.84
N PHE A 32 28.12 -16.40 -17.76
CA PHE A 32 27.45 -16.62 -16.47
C PHE A 32 27.78 -15.51 -15.48
N ALA A 33 27.87 -14.25 -15.90
CA ALA A 33 27.44 -13.18 -15.03
C ALA A 33 25.91 -13.35 -14.93
N ALA A 34 25.47 -14.31 -14.12
CA ALA A 34 24.12 -14.32 -13.62
C ALA A 34 23.91 -12.91 -13.08
N HIS A 35 23.11 -12.11 -13.74
CA HIS A 35 22.52 -10.95 -13.12
C HIS A 35 21.81 -11.53 -11.92
N ALA A 36 22.44 -11.47 -10.75
CA ALA A 36 21.74 -11.71 -9.51
C ALA A 36 20.60 -10.70 -9.55
N GLN A 37 19.42 -11.17 -9.92
CA GLN A 37 18.23 -10.35 -9.96
C GLN A 37 18.13 -9.74 -8.57
N ALA A 38 18.18 -8.41 -8.48
CA ALA A 38 18.17 -7.73 -7.21
C ALA A 38 16.95 -8.26 -6.42
N GLN A 39 17.20 -8.84 -5.26
CA GLN A 39 16.15 -9.39 -4.45
C GLN A 39 15.32 -8.22 -3.89
N ARG A 40 13.99 -8.29 -4.01
CA ARG A 40 13.11 -7.31 -3.41
C ARG A 40 13.32 -7.27 -1.89
N PRO A 41 13.58 -6.12 -1.28
CA PRO A 41 13.54 -5.95 0.17
C PRO A 41 12.17 -6.26 0.76
N LYS A 42 12.11 -6.50 2.06
CA LYS A 42 10.86 -6.78 2.75
C LYS A 42 9.98 -5.55 2.84
N ILE A 43 8.66 -5.76 2.71
CA ILE A 43 7.62 -4.75 2.90
C ILE A 43 6.67 -5.27 3.98
N PHE A 44 6.69 -4.64 5.15
CA PHE A 44 6.05 -5.18 6.35
C PHE A 44 4.62 -4.72 6.58
N GLY A 45 4.24 -3.55 6.11
CA GLY A 45 2.91 -3.00 6.34
C GLY A 45 2.81 -1.51 6.07
N ILE A 46 1.63 -0.95 6.32
CA ILE A 46 1.34 0.47 6.13
C ILE A 46 1.98 1.27 7.27
N SER A 47 2.69 2.35 6.93
CA SER A 47 3.26 3.30 7.89
C SER A 47 2.39 4.52 8.08
N SER A 48 1.89 5.09 6.99
CA SER A 48 1.02 6.25 7.02
C SER A 48 0.10 6.33 5.81
N VAL A 49 -0.96 7.13 5.95
CA VAL A 49 -1.91 7.43 4.88
C VAL A 49 -2.14 8.92 4.85
N GLN A 50 -2.16 9.53 3.65
CA GLN A 50 -2.51 10.93 3.46
C GLN A 50 -3.85 11.03 2.74
N ILE A 51 -4.74 11.86 3.28
CA ILE A 51 -6.08 12.14 2.76
C ILE A 51 -6.15 13.60 2.37
N SER A 52 -6.52 13.85 1.12
CA SER A 52 -6.78 15.20 0.61
C SER A 52 -8.18 15.63 1.01
N VAL A 53 -8.30 16.81 1.62
CA VAL A 53 -9.56 17.35 2.11
C VAL A 53 -9.87 18.74 1.54
N THR A 54 -11.17 19.04 1.33
CA THR A 54 -11.63 20.36 0.86
C THR A 54 -11.86 21.33 2.00
N ASP A 55 -12.48 20.90 3.10
CA ASP A 55 -12.74 21.69 4.30
C ASP A 55 -11.88 21.19 5.45
N TYR A 56 -10.68 21.75 5.53
CA TYR A 56 -9.67 21.33 6.50
C TYR A 56 -10.19 21.34 7.95
N CYS A 57 -10.96 22.35 8.33
CA CYS A 57 -11.46 22.48 9.70
C CYS A 57 -12.52 21.46 10.05
N LYS A 58 -13.51 21.25 9.17
CA LYS A 58 -14.52 20.22 9.38
C LYS A 58 -13.94 18.83 9.37
N SER A 59 -12.93 18.60 8.52
CA SER A 59 -12.22 17.32 8.50
C SER A 59 -11.45 17.10 9.80
N ILE A 60 -10.76 18.11 10.37
CA ILE A 60 -10.13 17.99 11.68
C ILE A 60 -11.16 17.61 12.74
N ASP A 61 -12.31 18.31 12.79
CA ASP A 61 -13.36 18.02 13.79
C ASP A 61 -13.87 16.58 13.65
N PHE A 62 -14.04 16.10 12.42
CA PHE A 62 -14.42 14.71 12.16
C PHE A 62 -13.36 13.72 12.65
N TYR A 63 -12.11 13.90 12.24
CA TYR A 63 -11.04 12.96 12.62
C TYR A 63 -10.67 13.05 14.11
N ASP A 64 -10.77 14.22 14.77
CA ASP A 64 -10.69 14.34 16.22
C ASP A 64 -11.79 13.52 16.93
N GLY A 65 -12.99 13.47 16.36
CA GLY A 65 -14.09 12.66 16.88
C GLY A 65 -13.84 11.16 16.72
N VAL A 66 -13.29 10.73 15.58
CA VAL A 66 -13.09 9.31 15.23
C VAL A 66 -11.83 8.73 15.86
N LEU A 67 -10.71 9.44 15.78
CA LEU A 67 -9.39 8.96 16.22
C LEU A 67 -9.03 9.43 17.63
N GLY A 68 -9.76 10.41 18.16
CA GLY A 68 -9.36 11.17 19.32
C GLY A 68 -8.36 12.27 18.97
N ARG A 69 -8.11 13.18 19.89
CA ARG A 69 -7.15 14.28 19.71
C ARG A 69 -5.70 13.81 19.82
N THR A 70 -5.28 12.96 18.90
CA THR A 70 -3.93 12.37 18.87
C THR A 70 -2.95 13.13 17.97
N ARG A 71 -3.34 14.30 17.48
CA ARG A 71 -2.55 15.12 16.55
C ARG A 71 -1.45 15.93 17.24
N ASP A 72 -0.35 16.15 16.53
CA ASP A 72 0.82 16.91 17.00
C ASP A 72 0.52 18.38 17.29
N ASP A 73 -0.43 18.95 16.57
CA ASP A 73 -0.69 20.37 16.62
C ASP A 73 -2.09 20.66 17.16
N GLN A 74 -2.13 21.50 18.20
CA GLN A 74 -3.37 22.01 18.76
C GLN A 74 -3.78 23.36 18.15
N ARG A 75 -3.16 23.75 17.02
CA ARG A 75 -3.54 24.99 16.35
C ARG A 75 -5.00 24.95 15.98
N ASP A 76 -5.68 26.02 16.30
CA ASP A 76 -7.04 26.28 15.82
C ASP A 76 -7.06 26.38 14.29
N CYS A 77 -8.20 26.15 13.73
CA CYS A 77 -8.42 26.34 12.30
C CYS A 77 -7.97 27.73 11.86
N PRO A 78 -7.31 27.87 10.70
CA PRO A 78 -6.95 29.17 10.19
C PRO A 78 -8.19 30.05 10.01
N PRO A 79 -8.11 31.36 10.23
CA PRO A 79 -9.23 32.26 10.02
C PRO A 79 -9.80 32.13 8.59
N PRO A 80 -11.13 32.27 8.42
CA PRO A 80 -11.76 32.23 7.10
C PRO A 80 -11.03 33.16 6.10
N GLY A 81 -10.74 32.65 4.92
CA GLY A 81 -10.02 33.37 3.85
C GLY A 81 -8.49 33.27 3.87
N GLN A 82 -7.89 32.53 4.81
CA GLN A 82 -6.45 32.24 4.81
C GLN A 82 -6.11 30.81 4.26
N VAL A 83 -7.06 30.18 3.59
CA VAL A 83 -6.98 28.77 3.16
C VAL A 83 -6.19 28.56 1.86
N ASP A 84 -5.56 29.61 1.31
CA ASP A 84 -4.75 29.52 0.07
C ASP A 84 -3.35 28.90 0.29
N LYS A 85 -3.06 28.44 1.50
CA LYS A 85 -1.77 27.81 1.82
C LYS A 85 -1.97 26.31 2.00
N TYR A 86 -0.96 25.56 1.58
CA TYR A 86 -0.85 24.15 1.95
C TYR A 86 -0.97 24.00 3.47
N LEU A 87 -1.97 23.25 3.89
CA LEU A 87 -2.22 22.91 5.28
C LEU A 87 -2.08 21.40 5.43
N SER A 88 -1.39 20.98 6.45
CA SER A 88 -1.26 19.56 6.79
C SER A 88 -1.32 19.38 8.30
N ILE A 89 -1.99 18.32 8.74
CA ILE A 89 -2.03 17.87 10.12
C ILE A 89 -1.94 16.37 10.19
N THR A 90 -1.23 15.84 11.17
CA THR A 90 -1.03 14.41 11.36
C THR A 90 -1.68 13.93 12.65
N PHE A 91 -2.48 12.88 12.55
CA PHE A 91 -3.05 12.12 13.66
C PHE A 91 -2.19 10.89 13.90
N HIS A 92 -1.78 10.68 15.15
CA HIS A 92 -0.99 9.51 15.53
C HIS A 92 -1.90 8.37 15.99
N ILE A 93 -1.81 7.25 15.30
CA ILE A 93 -2.52 6.03 15.64
C ILE A 93 -1.73 5.29 16.73
N PRO A 94 -2.39 4.66 17.73
CA PRO A 94 -1.69 3.95 18.81
C PRO A 94 -0.66 2.91 18.36
N SER A 95 -0.82 2.33 17.19
CA SER A 95 0.14 1.43 16.54
C SER A 95 1.45 2.09 16.09
N GLY A 96 1.56 3.43 16.14
CA GLY A 96 2.66 4.22 15.59
C GLY A 96 2.58 4.49 14.10
N GLN A 97 1.43 4.22 13.51
CA GLN A 97 1.09 4.65 12.17
C GLN A 97 0.52 6.07 12.22
N ASP A 98 0.55 6.76 11.09
CA ASP A 98 0.09 8.12 10.98
C ASP A 98 -1.04 8.24 9.94
N LEU A 99 -2.02 9.10 10.22
CA LEU A 99 -3.01 9.55 9.26
C LEU A 99 -2.87 11.06 9.13
N SER A 100 -2.57 11.53 7.92
CA SER A 100 -2.39 12.96 7.66
C SER A 100 -3.52 13.50 6.78
N LEU A 101 -4.04 14.67 7.13
CA LEU A 101 -4.95 15.43 6.29
C LEU A 101 -4.15 16.51 5.58
N GLU A 102 -4.38 16.66 4.28
CA GLU A 102 -3.75 17.69 3.46
C GLU A 102 -4.82 18.50 2.72
N SER A 103 -4.72 19.82 2.82
CA SER A 103 -5.58 20.73 2.07
C SER A 103 -4.72 21.67 1.22
N HIS A 104 -4.86 21.56 -0.10
CA HIS A 104 -4.24 22.44 -1.06
C HIS A 104 -5.12 22.51 -2.32
N GLY A 105 -5.85 23.60 -2.48
CA GLY A 105 -6.76 23.76 -3.62
C GLY A 105 -7.91 22.74 -3.61
N LYS A 106 -8.51 22.48 -4.76
CA LYS A 106 -9.56 21.48 -4.92
C LYS A 106 -8.90 20.11 -5.15
N PRO A 107 -9.10 19.12 -4.25
CA PRO A 107 -8.55 17.79 -4.43
C PRO A 107 -9.18 17.10 -5.65
N ASN A 108 -8.46 16.13 -6.20
CA ASN A 108 -8.99 15.23 -7.21
C ASN A 108 -9.91 14.19 -6.53
N PRO A 109 -11.21 14.18 -6.79
CA PRO A 109 -12.15 13.28 -6.11
C PRO A 109 -11.90 11.80 -6.42
N TYR A 110 -11.18 11.49 -7.51
CA TYR A 110 -10.75 10.13 -7.82
C TYR A 110 -9.56 9.66 -6.97
N LYS A 111 -8.89 10.57 -6.26
CA LYS A 111 -7.66 10.31 -5.50
C LYS A 111 -7.65 11.08 -4.19
N LEU A 112 -8.69 10.91 -3.37
CA LEU A 112 -8.71 11.52 -2.04
C LEU A 112 -7.67 10.84 -1.13
N VAL A 113 -7.51 9.51 -1.23
CA VAL A 113 -6.35 8.79 -0.73
C VAL A 113 -5.28 8.81 -1.81
N ASN A 114 -4.37 9.77 -1.76
CA ASN A 114 -3.43 10.05 -2.85
C ASN A 114 -1.98 9.67 -2.53
N ASN A 115 -1.67 9.40 -1.27
CA ASN A 115 -0.37 9.00 -0.81
C ASN A 115 -0.50 8.04 0.39
N PHE A 116 0.27 6.97 0.38
CA PHE A 116 0.38 6.04 1.49
C PHE A 116 1.79 5.45 1.53
N ASP A 117 2.24 5.18 2.72
CA ASP A 117 3.61 4.81 2.97
C ASP A 117 3.70 3.39 3.53
N PHE A 118 4.73 2.66 3.12
CA PHE A 118 5.02 1.31 3.63
C PHE A 118 6.32 1.28 4.43
N VAL A 119 6.37 0.42 5.43
CA VAL A 119 7.58 0.10 6.19
C VAL A 119 8.41 -0.94 5.43
N ILE A 120 9.71 -0.70 5.29
CA ILE A 120 10.67 -1.60 4.65
C ILE A 120 11.90 -1.82 5.51
N ASP A 121 12.73 -2.81 5.19
CA ASP A 121 14.00 -3.10 5.88
C ASP A 121 15.22 -2.41 5.25
N ASP A 122 15.22 -2.09 3.95
CA ASP A 122 16.40 -1.51 3.27
C ASP A 122 15.97 -0.59 2.12
N ALA A 123 16.09 0.72 2.34
CA ALA A 123 15.72 1.75 1.35
C ALA A 123 16.70 1.77 0.16
N SER A 124 17.98 1.54 0.39
CA SER A 124 18.97 1.53 -0.67
C SER A 124 18.78 0.35 -1.62
N ALA A 125 18.58 -0.83 -1.06
CA ALA A 125 18.30 -2.03 -1.85
C ALA A 125 16.98 -1.90 -2.61
N LEU A 126 15.94 -1.31 -1.99
CA LEU A 126 14.65 -1.09 -2.65
C LEU A 126 14.76 -0.12 -3.83
N LEU A 127 15.50 0.99 -3.68
CA LEU A 127 15.71 1.94 -4.77
C LEU A 127 16.40 1.28 -5.97
N GLN A 128 17.42 0.46 -5.71
CA GLN A 128 18.12 -0.28 -6.77
C GLN A 128 17.20 -1.32 -7.41
N TYR A 129 16.43 -2.05 -6.60
CA TYR A 129 15.46 -3.02 -7.08
C TYR A 129 14.42 -2.38 -7.99
N LEU A 130 13.74 -1.31 -7.55
CA LEU A 130 12.70 -0.61 -8.34
C LEU A 130 13.25 -0.12 -9.68
N LYS A 131 14.45 0.48 -9.67
CA LYS A 131 15.14 0.90 -10.91
C LYS A 131 15.45 -0.29 -11.84
N SER A 132 15.84 -1.44 -11.29
CA SER A 132 16.08 -2.65 -12.08
C SER A 132 14.81 -3.21 -12.73
N GLN A 133 13.64 -2.95 -12.13
CA GLN A 133 12.32 -3.28 -12.66
C GLN A 133 11.76 -2.19 -13.61
N GLY A 134 12.53 -1.14 -13.90
CA GLY A 134 12.08 -0.04 -14.76
C GLY A 134 11.13 0.96 -14.08
N VAL A 135 10.98 0.90 -12.76
CA VAL A 135 10.18 1.84 -12.00
C VAL A 135 10.99 3.09 -11.70
N GLU A 136 10.42 4.27 -12.02
CA GLU A 136 11.01 5.53 -11.62
C GLU A 136 10.87 5.72 -10.11
N ALA A 137 12.01 5.80 -9.42
CA ALA A 137 12.06 5.95 -7.97
C ALA A 137 13.27 6.79 -7.54
N ASN A 138 13.10 7.55 -6.46
CA ASN A 138 14.13 8.42 -5.92
C ASN A 138 14.06 8.45 -4.39
N TYR A 139 15.16 8.88 -3.75
CA TYR A 139 15.09 9.20 -2.33
C TYR A 139 14.17 10.41 -2.09
N ALA A 140 13.27 10.30 -1.11
CA ALA A 140 12.38 11.35 -0.67
C ALA A 140 12.97 12.22 0.45
N ASP A 141 14.11 11.80 1.02
CA ASP A 141 14.80 12.53 2.08
C ASP A 141 16.32 12.60 1.83
N HIS A 142 17.01 13.44 2.61
CA HIS A 142 18.47 13.60 2.52
C HIS A 142 19.24 12.49 3.22
N TYR A 143 18.58 11.67 4.03
CA TYR A 143 19.21 10.59 4.82
C TYR A 143 19.25 9.26 4.06
N GLY A 144 18.53 9.17 2.92
CA GLY A 144 18.44 7.94 2.14
C GLY A 144 17.63 6.83 2.83
N THR A 145 16.72 7.22 3.73
CA THR A 145 15.86 6.29 4.49
C THR A 145 14.45 6.20 3.95
N ARG A 146 14.11 7.03 2.96
CA ARG A 146 12.78 7.07 2.33
C ARG A 146 12.95 6.99 0.82
N VAL A 147 12.24 6.06 0.18
CA VAL A 147 12.18 5.92 -1.27
C VAL A 147 10.77 6.24 -1.74
N MET A 148 10.65 7.14 -2.69
CA MET A 148 9.37 7.51 -3.31
C MET A 148 9.29 6.96 -4.72
N ALA A 149 8.12 6.41 -5.06
CA ALA A 149 7.71 6.00 -6.40
C ALA A 149 6.26 6.43 -6.66
N GLN A 150 5.82 6.26 -7.90
CA GLN A 150 4.40 6.37 -8.26
C GLN A 150 3.92 5.05 -8.86
N ASP A 151 2.69 4.67 -8.53
CA ASP A 151 2.04 3.56 -9.22
C ASP A 151 1.58 3.96 -10.63
N PRO A 152 1.12 3.03 -11.46
CA PRO A 152 0.69 3.32 -12.83
C PRO A 152 -0.46 4.34 -12.96
N GLU A 153 -1.22 4.56 -11.89
CA GLU A 153 -2.30 5.55 -11.87
C GLU A 153 -1.92 6.85 -11.15
N GLY A 154 -0.64 6.93 -10.71
CA GLY A 154 -0.04 8.15 -10.16
C GLY A 154 -0.37 8.39 -8.69
N HIS A 155 -0.74 7.36 -7.89
CA HIS A 155 -0.69 7.46 -6.44
C HIS A 155 0.77 7.50 -6.02
N ARG A 156 1.10 8.39 -5.10
CA ARG A 156 2.44 8.49 -4.54
C ARG A 156 2.61 7.47 -3.42
N ILE A 157 3.68 6.69 -3.52
CA ILE A 157 4.02 5.68 -2.54
C ILE A 157 5.38 6.00 -1.97
N THR A 158 5.48 6.08 -0.64
CA THR A 158 6.77 6.23 0.03
C THR A 158 7.06 4.97 0.83
N PHE A 159 8.26 4.45 0.67
CA PHE A 159 8.79 3.32 1.42
C PHE A 159 9.75 3.85 2.47
N ILE A 160 9.48 3.57 3.74
CA ILE A 160 10.21 4.12 4.88
C ILE A 160 11.02 3.02 5.53
N GLU A 161 12.35 3.16 5.51
CA GLU A 161 13.23 2.22 6.18
C GLU A 161 13.12 2.35 7.69
N TYR A 162 12.86 1.22 8.35
CA TYR A 162 12.78 1.13 9.79
C TYR A 162 13.75 0.07 10.32
N LYS A 163 14.72 0.50 11.14
CA LYS A 163 15.78 -0.35 11.71
C LYS A 163 15.58 -0.71 13.18
N GLY A 164 14.45 -0.29 13.75
CA GLY A 164 14.13 -0.60 15.15
C GLY A 164 13.33 -1.90 15.33
N PRO A 165 12.97 -2.26 16.57
CA PRO A 165 11.92 -3.24 16.81
C PRO A 165 10.68 -2.81 16.05
N THR A 166 9.93 -3.77 15.49
CA THR A 166 8.74 -3.44 14.68
C THR A 166 7.87 -2.44 15.45
N ARG A 167 7.28 -1.47 14.76
CA ARG A 167 6.43 -0.44 15.41
C ARG A 167 5.37 -1.06 16.31
N GLN A 168 4.95 -2.27 16.02
CA GLN A 168 4.06 -3.08 16.86
C GLN A 168 4.62 -3.33 18.28
N ASP A 169 5.94 -3.47 18.44
CA ASP A 169 6.55 -3.75 19.74
C ASP A 169 6.70 -2.52 20.65
N GLN A 170 6.67 -1.31 20.08
CA GLN A 170 6.83 -0.06 20.84
C GLN A 170 5.54 0.45 21.48
N HIS A 171 4.38 -0.06 21.10
CA HIS A 171 3.07 0.51 21.44
C HIS A 171 2.26 -0.29 22.46
N SER A 172 2.80 -1.37 23.00
CA SER A 172 2.18 -2.12 24.11
C SER A 172 2.06 -1.31 25.43
N MET A 173 2.64 -0.09 25.45
CA MET A 173 2.63 0.78 26.64
C MET A 173 1.56 1.87 26.63
N LEU A 174 0.81 2.07 25.55
CA LEU A 174 -0.26 3.06 25.52
C LEU A 174 -1.58 2.40 25.89
N THR A 175 -2.17 2.84 26.99
CA THR A 175 -3.46 2.42 27.53
C THR A 175 -4.57 2.77 26.55
N GLY A 176 -5.10 1.79 25.84
CA GLY A 176 -6.22 1.93 24.88
C GLY A 176 -6.45 0.66 24.11
N GLU A 177 -7.66 0.48 23.57
CA GLU A 177 -7.97 -0.57 22.60
C GLU A 177 -6.92 -0.54 21.47
N PRO A 178 -6.38 -1.69 21.05
CA PRO A 178 -5.45 -1.74 19.94
C PRO A 178 -6.16 -1.25 18.67
N ARG A 179 -5.64 -0.15 18.14
CA ARG A 179 -6.11 0.46 16.90
C ARG A 179 -4.94 0.59 15.96
N ARG A 180 -5.11 0.13 14.72
CA ARG A 180 -4.08 0.28 13.69
C ARG A 180 -4.71 0.40 12.30
N ILE A 181 -4.04 1.09 11.40
CA ILE A 181 -4.41 1.07 9.99
C ILE A 181 -4.10 -0.32 9.46
N ILE A 182 -5.12 -1.02 8.93
CA ILE A 182 -4.98 -2.37 8.39
C ILE A 182 -5.08 -2.39 6.87
N HIS A 183 -5.81 -1.45 6.28
CA HIS A 183 -5.80 -1.28 4.83
C HIS A 183 -6.11 0.15 4.38
N VAL A 184 -5.83 0.38 3.13
CA VAL A 184 -6.22 1.58 2.39
C VAL A 184 -6.84 1.16 1.08
N GLY A 185 -8.01 1.75 0.76
CA GLY A 185 -8.72 1.48 -0.48
C GLY A 185 -8.78 2.71 -1.37
N PHE A 186 -8.65 2.49 -2.67
CA PHE A 186 -8.69 3.55 -3.68
C PHE A 186 -9.18 3.03 -5.03
N ILE A 187 -9.67 3.96 -5.85
CA ILE A 187 -10.23 3.65 -7.16
C ILE A 187 -9.11 3.18 -8.11
N VAL A 188 -9.39 2.10 -8.84
CA VAL A 188 -8.47 1.55 -9.84
C VAL A 188 -9.19 1.40 -11.18
N TRP A 189 -8.62 2.01 -12.21
CA TRP A 189 -9.14 1.99 -13.58
C TRP A 189 -8.44 0.95 -14.46
N ASN A 190 -7.13 0.82 -14.31
CA ASN A 190 -6.31 -0.14 -15.07
C ASN A 190 -5.81 -1.24 -14.14
N GLN A 191 -6.70 -2.18 -13.78
CA GLN A 191 -6.38 -3.29 -12.89
C GLN A 191 -5.12 -4.06 -13.33
N THR A 192 -4.95 -4.31 -14.64
CA THR A 192 -3.78 -5.06 -15.14
C THR A 192 -2.47 -4.35 -14.84
N ALA A 193 -2.38 -3.05 -15.08
CA ALA A 193 -1.16 -2.28 -14.80
C ALA A 193 -0.89 -2.18 -13.29
N MET A 194 -1.96 -2.00 -12.49
CA MET A 194 -1.85 -1.93 -11.04
C MET A 194 -1.47 -3.28 -10.42
N GLU A 195 -2.06 -4.37 -10.87
CA GLU A 195 -1.66 -5.71 -10.44
C GLU A 195 -0.21 -6.03 -10.83
N HIS A 196 0.23 -5.64 -12.03
CA HIS A 196 1.64 -5.78 -12.40
C HIS A 196 2.57 -5.04 -11.44
N PHE A 197 2.26 -3.80 -11.11
CA PHE A 197 3.07 -3.01 -10.18
C PHE A 197 3.08 -3.61 -8.76
N TYR A 198 1.91 -3.85 -8.19
CA TYR A 198 1.84 -4.31 -6.79
C TYR A 198 2.17 -5.81 -6.64
N LYS A 199 1.73 -6.67 -7.56
CA LYS A 199 1.97 -8.13 -7.43
C LYS A 199 3.30 -8.55 -8.00
N ASP A 200 3.59 -8.20 -9.28
CA ASP A 200 4.74 -8.75 -9.96
C ASP A 200 6.03 -8.01 -9.57
N ILE A 201 5.97 -6.69 -9.36
CA ILE A 201 7.13 -5.89 -8.94
C ILE A 201 7.25 -5.87 -7.41
N LEU A 202 6.23 -5.42 -6.66
CA LEU A 202 6.32 -5.27 -5.21
C LEU A 202 6.09 -6.57 -4.43
N GLY A 203 5.58 -7.63 -5.08
CA GLY A 203 5.40 -8.95 -4.49
C GLY A 203 4.16 -9.10 -3.60
N PHE A 204 3.21 -8.18 -3.67
CA PHE A 204 1.94 -8.32 -2.98
C PHE A 204 1.18 -9.52 -3.53
N HIS A 205 0.32 -10.10 -2.71
CA HIS A 205 -0.50 -11.24 -3.16
C HIS A 205 -1.98 -10.98 -2.88
N VAL A 206 -2.83 -11.58 -3.69
CA VAL A 206 -4.28 -11.46 -3.47
C VAL A 206 -4.62 -12.07 -2.13
N TYR A 207 -5.22 -11.28 -1.25
CA TYR A 207 -5.67 -11.69 0.08
C TYR A 207 -7.13 -12.12 0.06
N TRP A 208 -7.98 -11.33 -0.58
CA TRP A 208 -9.39 -11.60 -0.78
C TRP A 208 -9.89 -10.90 -2.05
N ARG A 209 -10.99 -11.41 -2.59
CA ARG A 209 -11.73 -10.78 -3.70
C ARG A 209 -13.21 -10.88 -3.42
N GLY A 210 -13.92 -9.76 -3.66
CA GLY A 210 -15.34 -9.70 -3.50
C GLY A 210 -16.02 -8.74 -4.46
N GLY A 211 -17.33 -8.65 -4.33
CA GLY A 211 -18.13 -7.74 -5.12
C GLY A 211 -19.50 -7.53 -4.52
N MET A 212 -20.23 -6.52 -5.04
CA MET A 212 -21.59 -6.22 -4.61
C MET A 212 -22.56 -7.36 -4.86
N LYS A 213 -22.26 -8.20 -5.86
CA LYS A 213 -23.07 -9.39 -6.22
C LYS A 213 -22.15 -10.61 -6.32
N ASP A 214 -22.74 -11.78 -6.08
CA ASP A 214 -22.01 -13.04 -6.27
C ASP A 214 -21.60 -13.20 -7.74
N GLY A 215 -20.35 -13.62 -7.94
CA GLY A 215 -19.76 -13.76 -9.27
C GLY A 215 -19.25 -12.45 -9.91
N GLN A 216 -19.39 -11.31 -9.22
CA GLN A 216 -18.80 -10.03 -9.62
C GLN A 216 -17.56 -9.76 -8.76
N THR A 217 -16.55 -9.13 -9.33
CA THR A 217 -15.37 -8.64 -8.59
C THR A 217 -15.34 -7.13 -8.67
N ASP A 218 -15.66 -6.47 -7.58
CA ASP A 218 -15.59 -5.01 -7.42
C ASP A 218 -14.46 -4.62 -6.48
N TRP A 219 -13.96 -5.56 -5.67
CA TRP A 219 -12.92 -5.37 -4.68
C TRP A 219 -11.83 -6.42 -4.83
N VAL A 220 -10.57 -5.98 -4.75
CA VAL A 220 -9.41 -6.87 -4.73
C VAL A 220 -8.45 -6.41 -3.65
N ASP A 221 -8.33 -7.21 -2.60
CA ASP A 221 -7.37 -6.99 -1.53
C ASP A 221 -6.01 -7.57 -1.92
N LEU A 222 -4.99 -6.74 -1.91
CA LEU A 222 -3.61 -7.14 -2.13
C LEU A 222 -2.82 -6.96 -0.83
N GLN A 223 -2.48 -8.07 -0.17
CA GLN A 223 -1.72 -8.07 1.08
C GLN A 223 -0.25 -7.83 0.82
N VAL A 224 0.40 -7.06 1.68
CA VAL A 224 1.85 -6.87 1.65
C VAL A 224 2.59 -8.20 1.78
N PRO A 225 3.75 -8.37 1.13
CA PRO A 225 4.39 -9.69 1.06
C PRO A 225 5.00 -10.20 2.37
N ASP A 226 5.35 -9.30 3.29
CA ASP A 226 6.07 -9.64 4.52
C ASP A 226 5.31 -9.22 5.78
N GLY A 227 3.99 -9.00 5.67
CA GLY A 227 3.12 -8.56 6.76
C GLY A 227 1.67 -8.95 6.55
N THR A 228 0.75 -8.21 7.20
CA THR A 228 -0.67 -8.55 7.19
C THR A 228 -1.59 -7.42 6.73
N ASP A 229 -1.06 -6.22 6.50
CA ASP A 229 -1.82 -5.09 5.97
C ASP A 229 -2.04 -5.26 4.47
N TRP A 230 -3.05 -4.61 3.92
CA TRP A 230 -3.32 -4.71 2.48
C TRP A 230 -3.75 -3.38 1.86
N ILE A 231 -3.71 -3.31 0.56
CA ILE A 231 -4.39 -2.29 -0.24
C ILE A 231 -5.63 -2.92 -0.87
N GLU A 232 -6.70 -2.14 -1.00
CA GLU A 232 -7.94 -2.58 -1.64
C GLU A 232 -8.18 -1.80 -2.94
N PHE A 233 -8.26 -2.52 -4.04
CA PHE A 233 -8.67 -1.95 -5.32
C PHE A 233 -10.18 -1.86 -5.40
N MET A 234 -10.69 -0.64 -5.58
CA MET A 234 -12.10 -0.37 -5.84
C MET A 234 -12.31 -0.32 -7.35
N LEU A 235 -12.88 -1.39 -7.89
CA LEU A 235 -13.07 -1.60 -9.33
C LEU A 235 -14.47 -1.20 -9.81
N ASN A 236 -14.66 -1.14 -11.12
CA ASN A 236 -15.96 -0.92 -11.76
C ASN A 236 -16.67 0.39 -11.37
N VAL A 237 -15.92 1.37 -10.87
CA VAL A 237 -16.49 2.69 -10.58
C VAL A 237 -16.88 3.37 -11.88
N PRO A 238 -18.11 3.86 -12.06
CA PRO A 238 -18.52 4.55 -13.28
C PRO A 238 -17.65 5.78 -13.53
N PRO A 239 -17.25 6.06 -14.78
CA PRO A 239 -16.43 7.24 -15.09
C PRO A 239 -17.15 8.58 -14.90
N ASP A 240 -18.47 8.55 -14.79
CA ASP A 240 -19.37 9.68 -14.51
C ASP A 240 -19.95 9.64 -13.09
N ALA A 241 -19.33 8.88 -12.18
CA ALA A 241 -19.75 8.80 -10.78
C ALA A 241 -19.71 10.19 -10.13
N ASP A 242 -20.67 10.45 -9.25
CA ASP A 242 -20.72 11.68 -8.48
C ASP A 242 -19.64 11.77 -7.38
N GLU A 243 -19.42 12.95 -6.82
CA GLU A 243 -18.41 13.19 -5.80
C GLU A 243 -18.64 12.32 -4.54
N HIS A 244 -19.89 12.02 -4.19
CA HIS A 244 -20.21 11.13 -3.08
C HIS A 244 -19.73 9.70 -3.35
N THR A 245 -20.09 9.14 -4.50
CA THR A 245 -19.65 7.80 -4.91
C THR A 245 -18.13 7.71 -4.96
N LEU A 246 -17.48 8.71 -5.57
CA LEU A 246 -16.00 8.76 -5.64
C LEU A 246 -15.36 8.86 -4.26
N GLY A 247 -15.94 9.68 -3.36
CA GLY A 247 -15.44 9.81 -1.99
C GLY A 247 -15.49 8.49 -1.24
N VAL A 248 -16.64 7.80 -1.27
CA VAL A 248 -16.86 6.51 -0.58
C VAL A 248 -15.89 5.41 -1.05
N MET A 249 -15.45 5.46 -2.31
CA MET A 249 -14.50 4.48 -2.86
C MET A 249 -13.05 4.73 -2.40
N ASN A 250 -12.74 5.92 -1.90
CA ASN A 250 -11.45 6.21 -1.25
C ASN A 250 -11.62 6.01 0.26
N HIS A 251 -10.76 5.18 0.89
CA HIS A 251 -10.94 4.90 2.31
C HIS A 251 -9.67 4.45 3.02
N VAL A 252 -9.70 4.57 4.34
CA VAL A 252 -8.74 4.00 5.26
C VAL A 252 -9.48 3.14 6.27
N ALA A 253 -8.98 1.95 6.54
CA ALA A 253 -9.54 1.07 7.55
C ALA A 253 -8.69 1.00 8.81
N ILE A 254 -9.36 1.22 9.93
CA ILE A 254 -8.80 1.12 11.28
C ILE A 254 -9.25 -0.21 11.90
N GLY A 255 -8.30 -1.11 12.10
CA GLY A 255 -8.53 -2.37 12.78
C GLY A 255 -8.78 -2.16 14.28
N VAL A 256 -9.80 -2.82 14.81
CA VAL A 256 -10.19 -2.84 16.22
C VAL A 256 -10.52 -4.28 16.67
N SER A 257 -10.52 -4.51 17.99
CA SER A 257 -10.87 -5.83 18.53
C SER A 257 -12.38 -6.11 18.52
N ASP A 258 -13.23 -5.08 18.68
CA ASP A 258 -14.69 -5.17 18.70
C ASP A 258 -15.30 -3.89 18.10
N VAL A 259 -15.88 -4.01 16.92
CA VAL A 259 -16.49 -2.88 16.19
C VAL A 259 -17.72 -2.34 16.92
N ARG A 260 -18.49 -3.18 17.61
CA ARG A 260 -19.69 -2.74 18.34
C ARG A 260 -19.30 -1.96 19.59
N ALA A 261 -18.24 -2.38 20.28
CA ALA A 261 -17.69 -1.60 21.38
C ALA A 261 -17.12 -0.24 20.89
N ALA A 262 -16.43 -0.23 19.75
CA ALA A 262 -15.94 0.99 19.12
C ALA A 262 -17.10 1.93 18.73
N ALA A 263 -18.17 1.41 18.12
CA ALA A 263 -19.37 2.19 17.79
C ALA A 263 -19.98 2.87 19.03
N ASN A 264 -20.16 2.13 20.11
CA ASN A 264 -20.66 2.67 21.38
C ASN A 264 -19.75 3.77 21.98
N GLN A 265 -18.42 3.66 21.79
CA GLN A 265 -17.47 4.69 22.23
C GLN A 265 -17.57 5.96 21.37
N LEU A 266 -17.71 5.80 20.05
CA LEU A 266 -17.87 6.91 19.12
C LEU A 266 -19.17 7.69 19.40
N GLU A 267 -20.29 6.99 19.61
CA GLU A 267 -21.58 7.64 19.98
C GLU A 267 -21.46 8.41 21.32
N LYS A 268 -20.80 7.83 22.33
CA LYS A 268 -20.55 8.51 23.59
C LYS A 268 -19.64 9.74 23.43
N ALA A 269 -18.74 9.74 22.46
CA ALA A 269 -17.92 10.88 22.10
C ALA A 269 -18.66 11.92 21.24
N GLY A 270 -19.93 11.66 20.91
CA GLY A 270 -20.78 12.58 20.12
C GLY A 270 -20.69 12.38 18.60
N VAL A 271 -19.98 11.35 18.14
CA VAL A 271 -19.94 11.01 16.71
C VAL A 271 -21.28 10.42 16.29
N LYS A 272 -21.89 11.00 15.27
CA LYS A 272 -23.14 10.49 14.71
C LYS A 272 -22.82 9.39 13.69
N LEU A 273 -23.28 8.18 13.98
CA LEU A 273 -23.16 7.06 13.06
C LEU A 273 -24.19 7.20 11.92
N ALA A 274 -23.71 7.03 10.68
CA ALA A 274 -24.58 7.03 9.50
C ALA A 274 -25.37 5.72 9.38
N GLU A 275 -24.76 4.62 9.84
CA GLU A 275 -25.31 3.26 9.81
C GLU A 275 -24.82 2.47 11.04
N PRO A 276 -25.54 1.43 11.48
CA PRO A 276 -25.05 0.58 12.56
C PRO A 276 -23.90 -0.33 12.09
N PRO A 277 -23.12 -0.87 13.03
CA PRO A 277 -22.17 -1.95 12.72
C PRO A 277 -22.85 -3.12 12.00
N GLN A 278 -22.19 -3.66 11.00
CA GLN A 278 -22.69 -4.76 10.19
C GLN A 278 -21.55 -5.74 9.82
N ILE A 279 -21.90 -6.94 9.39
CA ILE A 279 -20.94 -7.88 8.84
C ILE A 279 -20.83 -7.61 7.34
N GLY A 280 -19.62 -7.30 6.87
CA GLY A 280 -19.32 -7.10 5.47
C GLY A 280 -19.34 -8.40 4.67
N ARG A 281 -19.24 -8.26 3.36
CA ARG A 281 -19.18 -9.42 2.45
C ARG A 281 -17.89 -10.24 2.60
N ASP A 282 -16.87 -9.65 3.17
CA ASP A 282 -15.61 -10.27 3.58
C ASP A 282 -15.74 -11.09 4.89
N GLY A 283 -16.90 -11.07 5.54
CA GLY A 283 -17.21 -11.80 6.77
C GLY A 283 -16.77 -11.12 8.06
N LYS A 284 -16.23 -9.90 8.00
CA LYS A 284 -15.79 -9.15 9.19
C LYS A 284 -16.85 -8.18 9.66
N TRP A 285 -16.90 -7.91 10.97
CA TRP A 285 -17.62 -6.76 11.50
C TRP A 285 -16.96 -5.47 11.01
N GLN A 286 -17.79 -4.53 10.55
CA GLN A 286 -17.36 -3.22 10.08
C GLN A 286 -18.38 -2.13 10.40
N LEU A 287 -17.90 -0.90 10.47
CA LEU A 287 -18.68 0.33 10.62
C LEU A 287 -18.07 1.39 9.71
N ASN A 288 -18.87 1.97 8.83
CA ASN A 288 -18.45 3.03 7.92
C ASN A 288 -18.80 4.41 8.48
N LEU A 289 -17.81 5.29 8.48
CA LEU A 289 -17.93 6.71 8.79
C LEU A 289 -17.47 7.50 7.58
N TYR A 290 -18.01 8.69 7.39
CA TYR A 290 -17.73 9.50 6.20
C TYR A 290 -17.31 10.90 6.62
N ASP A 291 -16.16 11.34 6.13
CA ASP A 291 -15.68 12.70 6.35
C ASP A 291 -16.45 13.72 5.50
N PRO A 292 -16.18 15.04 5.60
CA PRO A 292 -16.87 16.05 4.81
C PRO A 292 -16.74 15.91 3.29
N ASP A 293 -15.72 15.20 2.79
CA ASP A 293 -15.49 14.90 1.39
C ASP A 293 -16.00 13.51 0.99
N PHE A 294 -16.75 12.86 1.87
CA PHE A 294 -17.25 11.48 1.76
C PHE A 294 -16.16 10.41 1.76
N THR A 295 -14.90 10.76 2.07
CA THR A 295 -13.86 9.74 2.27
C THR A 295 -14.28 8.82 3.41
N ARG A 296 -14.28 7.53 3.15
CA ARG A 296 -14.73 6.54 4.11
C ARG A 296 -13.63 6.24 5.12
N VAL A 297 -13.95 6.32 6.40
CA VAL A 297 -13.16 5.73 7.48
C VAL A 297 -13.88 4.48 7.93
N GLU A 298 -13.30 3.32 7.67
CA GLU A 298 -13.84 2.03 8.03
C GLU A 298 -13.27 1.57 9.36
N ILE A 299 -14.11 1.28 10.33
CA ILE A 299 -13.73 0.61 11.58
C ILE A 299 -14.03 -0.86 11.38
N MET A 300 -13.00 -1.73 11.43
CA MET A 300 -13.11 -3.14 11.04
C MET A 300 -12.49 -4.07 12.07
N GLU A 301 -13.07 -5.24 12.31
CA GLU A 301 -12.43 -6.28 13.10
C GLU A 301 -11.30 -6.97 12.31
N PHE A 302 -10.26 -7.41 13.02
CA PHE A 302 -9.05 -7.98 12.41
C PHE A 302 -9.30 -9.27 11.65
N ALA A 303 -10.26 -10.08 12.07
CA ALA A 303 -10.56 -11.38 11.50
C ALA A 303 -12.05 -11.53 11.18
N PRO A 304 -12.42 -12.36 10.20
CA PRO A 304 -13.81 -12.63 9.88
C PRO A 304 -14.48 -13.45 10.99
N VAL A 305 -15.75 -13.16 11.25
CA VAL A 305 -16.62 -13.90 12.18
C VAL A 305 -17.59 -14.82 11.43
N GLU A 306 -17.74 -14.60 10.13
CA GLU A 306 -18.53 -15.41 9.22
C GLU A 306 -17.70 -15.80 7.99
N LYS A 307 -18.17 -16.80 7.25
CA LYS A 307 -17.54 -17.19 6.00
C LYS A 307 -17.63 -16.02 4.98
N PRO A 308 -16.50 -15.59 4.41
CA PRO A 308 -16.53 -14.53 3.39
C PRO A 308 -17.27 -15.01 2.14
N CYS A 309 -17.92 -14.09 1.43
CA CYS A 309 -18.41 -14.37 0.10
C CYS A 309 -17.24 -14.43 -0.89
N CYS A 310 -17.55 -14.91 -2.07
CA CYS A 310 -16.85 -14.68 -3.29
C CYS A 310 -15.49 -15.38 -3.39
N SER A 311 -14.58 -15.25 -2.43
CA SER A 311 -13.34 -16.01 -2.35
C SER A 311 -12.98 -16.35 -0.91
N GLU A 312 -12.15 -17.37 -0.71
CA GLU A 312 -11.52 -17.63 0.59
C GLU A 312 -10.34 -16.65 0.76
N TYR A 313 -9.98 -16.38 2.04
CA TYR A 313 -8.77 -15.66 2.35
C TYR A 313 -7.53 -16.51 2.06
N THR A 314 -6.48 -15.92 1.51
CA THR A 314 -5.26 -16.63 1.12
C THR A 314 -4.06 -16.35 2.01
N GLY A 315 -4.20 -15.43 2.97
CA GLY A 315 -3.13 -14.99 3.86
C GLY A 315 -3.58 -14.86 5.32
N PRO A 316 -2.64 -14.58 6.23
CA PRO A 316 -2.94 -14.37 7.64
C PRO A 316 -3.73 -13.07 7.84
N HIS A 317 -4.63 -13.08 8.82
CA HIS A 317 -5.33 -11.89 9.23
C HIS A 317 -4.43 -10.97 10.07
N PRO A 318 -4.64 -9.62 9.99
CA PRO A 318 -4.02 -8.69 10.91
C PRO A 318 -4.31 -9.07 12.37
N LYS A 319 -3.47 -8.59 13.25
CA LYS A 319 -3.64 -8.76 14.70
C LYS A 319 -3.62 -7.39 15.38
N PRO A 320 -4.24 -7.31 16.56
CA PRO A 320 -4.17 -6.13 17.41
C PRO A 320 -2.75 -5.65 17.64
#